data_72d9e6e9033ec83529b3a0a725d67ca9
#
_entry.id   72d9e6e9033ec83529b3a0a725d67ca9
#
_cell.length_a   1.000
_cell.length_b   1.000
_cell.length_c   1.000
_cell.angle_alpha   90.00
_cell.angle_beta   90.00
_cell.angle_gamma   90.00
#
_symmetry.space_group_name_H-M   'P 1'
#
loop_
_entity.id
_entity.type
_entity.pdbx_description
1 polymer ?
#
loop_
_entity_poly.entity_id
_entity_poly.type
_entity_poly.pdbx_seq_one_letter_code
_entity_poly.pdbx_strand_id
1 'polypeptide(L)'
;MKFWSRFIGLILIAAMAVGCGITHSIPQGKYLLQKNEIKPDESVPRDERITADEIGRYVRQQPNKRFLGTNFYLWTYFSANPDKQNWWNNLKRRIGEAPVYLDTLQTERSASNIKIYMDSRGYFNSEASYSIDTTSRRRAIVTYRTKQGRPYRIGEIRYRFRDRFLAPIILEDTAASLLRTGNVLDFTVLDKGRSRISTMLRNSGYFNFTI
;
A
#
# COMPACT_ATOMS: atom_id res chain seq x y z
N MET A 1 32.13 32.67 9.29
CA MET A 1 31.20 31.78 10.02
C MET A 1 29.87 32.42 10.41
N LYS A 2 29.80 33.69 10.82
CA LYS A 2 28.55 34.38 11.26
C LYS A 2 27.51 34.61 10.11
N PHE A 3 27.93 34.67 8.86
CA PHE A 3 27.03 34.87 7.70
C PHE A 3 26.23 33.60 7.35
N TRP A 4 26.85 32.45 7.44
CA TRP A 4 26.20 31.14 7.18
C TRP A 4 25.16 30.79 8.26
N SER A 5 25.42 31.11 9.54
CA SER A 5 24.45 30.84 10.58
C SER A 5 23.19 31.72 10.46
N ARG A 6 23.33 32.97 10.00
CA ARG A 6 22.19 33.86 9.72
C ARG A 6 21.39 33.37 8.50
N PHE A 7 22.06 32.84 7.48
CA PHE A 7 21.39 32.28 6.28
C PHE A 7 20.62 31.01 6.61
N ILE A 8 21.18 30.13 7.43
CA ILE A 8 20.51 28.91 7.92
C ILE A 8 19.32 29.26 8.81
N GLY A 9 19.44 30.28 9.66
CA GLY A 9 18.34 30.80 10.49
C GLY A 9 17.18 31.35 9.65
N LEU A 10 17.46 32.09 8.60
CA LEU A 10 16.45 32.63 7.66
C LEU A 10 15.72 31.49 6.89
N ILE A 11 16.43 30.45 6.46
CA ILE A 11 15.85 29.29 5.79
C ILE A 11 14.94 28.51 6.75
N LEU A 12 15.34 28.34 8.01
CA LEU A 12 14.53 27.69 9.05
C LEU A 12 13.24 28.47 9.36
N ILE A 13 13.31 29.80 9.46
CA ILE A 13 12.14 30.65 9.68
C ILE A 13 11.21 30.63 8.48
N ALA A 14 11.74 30.69 7.25
CA ALA A 14 10.96 30.56 6.03
C ALA A 14 10.27 29.19 5.91
N ALA A 15 10.93 28.11 6.33
CA ALA A 15 10.35 26.76 6.35
C ALA A 15 9.19 26.62 7.35
N MET A 16 9.25 27.30 8.50
CA MET A 16 8.16 27.32 9.47
C MET A 16 6.94 28.13 9.00
N ALA A 17 7.15 29.20 8.23
CA ALA A 17 6.07 30.04 7.70
C ALA A 17 5.23 29.33 6.63
N VAL A 18 5.80 28.39 5.87
CA VAL A 18 5.11 27.63 4.80
C VAL A 18 4.03 26.71 5.36
N GLY A 19 4.10 26.29 6.62
CA GLY A 19 3.14 25.36 7.23
C GLY A 19 1.76 25.93 7.56
N CYS A 20 1.63 27.24 7.77
CA CYS A 20 0.39 27.87 8.26
C CYS A 20 -0.62 28.28 7.16
N GLY A 21 -0.17 28.51 5.91
CA GLY A 21 -1.03 29.08 4.86
C GLY A 21 -1.99 28.10 4.17
N ILE A 22 -1.70 26.80 4.21
CA ILE A 22 -2.41 25.80 3.39
C ILE A 22 -3.84 25.54 3.88
N THR A 23 -4.08 25.69 5.17
CA THR A 23 -5.40 25.39 5.79
C THR A 23 -6.53 26.29 5.28
N HIS A 24 -6.21 27.54 4.92
CA HIS A 24 -7.18 28.51 4.40
C HIS A 24 -7.69 28.14 2.99
N SER A 25 -6.87 27.43 2.23
CA SER A 25 -7.17 27.03 0.84
C SER A 25 -8.00 25.74 0.73
N ILE A 26 -8.30 25.07 1.87
CA ILE A 26 -9.12 23.86 1.89
C ILE A 26 -10.61 24.24 1.83
N PRO A 27 -11.40 23.73 0.85
CA PRO A 27 -12.83 24.01 0.75
C PRO A 27 -13.58 23.59 2.01
N GLN A 28 -14.71 24.27 2.27
CA GLN A 28 -15.60 23.90 3.37
C GLN A 28 -16.14 22.47 3.17
N GLY A 29 -16.23 21.71 4.26
CA GLY A 29 -16.70 20.33 4.24
C GLY A 29 -15.68 19.30 3.72
N LYS A 30 -14.47 19.71 3.28
CA LYS A 30 -13.40 18.79 2.89
C LYS A 30 -12.29 18.76 3.94
N TYR A 31 -11.68 17.60 4.10
CA TYR A 31 -10.52 17.38 4.96
C TYR A 31 -9.34 16.92 4.12
N LEU A 32 -8.17 17.57 4.28
CA LEU A 32 -6.93 17.15 3.63
C LEU A 32 -6.42 15.88 4.30
N LEU A 33 -6.18 14.84 3.52
CA LEU A 33 -5.56 13.62 4.02
C LEU A 33 -4.11 13.90 4.40
N GLN A 34 -3.83 13.92 5.70
CA GLN A 34 -2.50 14.25 6.22
C GLN A 34 -1.60 13.04 6.33
N LYS A 35 -2.16 11.89 6.76
CA LYS A 35 -1.41 10.67 7.03
C LYS A 35 -2.33 9.45 7.02
N ASN A 36 -1.80 8.33 6.55
CA ASN A 36 -2.30 7.00 6.86
C ASN A 36 -1.40 6.38 7.92
N GLU A 37 -1.97 5.95 9.02
CA GLU A 37 -1.31 5.16 10.05
C GLU A 37 -1.73 3.72 9.93
N ILE A 38 -0.77 2.81 9.95
CA ILE A 38 -1.03 1.39 9.88
C ILE A 38 -0.54 0.77 11.19
N LYS A 39 -1.47 0.11 11.87
CA LYS A 39 -1.21 -0.57 13.14
C LYS A 39 -1.45 -2.07 12.95
N PRO A 40 -0.39 -2.83 12.64
CA PRO A 40 -0.46 -4.30 12.57
C PRO A 40 -0.84 -4.90 13.91
N ASP A 41 -1.26 -6.15 13.87
CA ASP A 41 -1.57 -6.91 15.08
C ASP A 41 -0.30 -7.17 15.90
N GLU A 42 -0.16 -6.51 17.03
CA GLU A 42 1.00 -6.66 17.93
C GLU A 42 0.97 -7.93 18.76
N SER A 43 -0.15 -8.64 18.78
CA SER A 43 -0.27 -9.93 19.49
C SER A 43 0.44 -11.07 18.75
N VAL A 44 0.74 -10.88 17.46
CA VAL A 44 1.44 -11.85 16.61
C VAL A 44 2.96 -11.66 16.71
N PRO A 45 3.75 -12.73 16.84
CA PRO A 45 5.21 -12.65 16.80
C PRO A 45 5.72 -11.92 15.55
N ARG A 46 6.85 -11.20 15.66
CA ARG A 46 7.35 -10.33 14.60
C ARG A 46 7.69 -11.06 13.29
N ASP A 47 8.15 -12.28 13.40
CA ASP A 47 8.52 -13.17 12.29
C ASP A 47 7.31 -13.71 11.51
N GLU A 48 6.14 -13.80 12.16
CA GLU A 48 4.89 -14.24 11.53
C GLU A 48 3.95 -13.07 11.19
N ARG A 49 4.26 -11.86 11.65
CA ARG A 49 3.40 -10.68 11.51
C ARG A 49 3.48 -10.09 10.10
N ILE A 50 2.32 -9.83 9.51
CA ILE A 50 2.23 -9.00 8.29
C ILE A 50 2.64 -7.58 8.65
N THR A 51 3.61 -7.04 7.94
CA THR A 51 4.21 -5.74 8.26
C THR A 51 3.32 -4.56 7.83
N ALA A 52 3.53 -3.40 8.46
CA ALA A 52 2.84 -2.17 8.08
C ALA A 52 3.11 -1.79 6.62
N ASP A 53 4.32 -2.04 6.11
CA ASP A 53 4.69 -1.74 4.73
C ASP A 53 3.95 -2.63 3.73
N GLU A 54 3.76 -3.91 4.05
CA GLU A 54 2.96 -4.82 3.23
C GLU A 54 1.50 -4.38 3.19
N ILE A 55 0.90 -4.08 4.35
CA ILE A 55 -0.49 -3.61 4.47
C ILE A 55 -0.66 -2.28 3.73
N GLY A 56 0.31 -1.38 3.84
CA GLY A 56 0.29 -0.04 3.24
C GLY A 56 0.13 -0.02 1.73
N ARG A 57 0.57 -1.08 1.04
CA ARG A 57 0.43 -1.23 -0.43
C ARG A 57 -1.03 -1.39 -0.87
N TYR A 58 -1.92 -1.80 0.03
CA TYR A 58 -3.35 -2.01 -0.24
C TYR A 58 -4.22 -0.83 0.14
N VAL A 59 -3.62 0.22 0.72
CA VAL A 59 -4.27 1.50 0.97
C VAL A 59 -4.36 2.28 -0.33
N ARG A 60 -5.59 2.53 -0.79
CA ARG A 60 -5.87 3.14 -2.10
C ARG A 60 -5.53 4.61 -2.18
N GLN A 61 -5.80 5.35 -1.11
CA GLN A 61 -5.60 6.79 -1.06
C GLN A 61 -4.33 7.11 -0.27
N GLN A 62 -3.35 7.71 -0.94
CA GLN A 62 -2.10 8.13 -0.32
C GLN A 62 -2.11 9.64 -0.06
N PRO A 63 -1.58 10.13 1.08
CA PRO A 63 -1.46 11.55 1.35
C PRO A 63 -0.46 12.21 0.39
N ASN A 64 -0.57 13.54 0.26
CA ASN A 64 0.38 14.32 -0.51
C ASN A 64 1.83 14.13 -0.05
N LYS A 65 2.76 14.13 -1.00
CA LYS A 65 4.19 14.02 -0.73
C LYS A 65 4.69 15.19 0.12
N ARG A 66 5.62 14.91 0.99
CA ARG A 66 6.28 15.92 1.80
C ARG A 66 7.74 16.07 1.39
N PHE A 67 8.22 17.31 1.37
CA PHE A 67 9.62 17.61 1.15
C PHE A 67 10.23 18.13 2.46
N LEU A 68 11.26 17.46 2.98
CA LEU A 68 11.88 17.76 4.28
C LEU A 68 10.86 17.98 5.41
N GLY A 69 9.83 17.12 5.47
CA GLY A 69 8.77 17.22 6.48
C GLY A 69 7.73 18.32 6.23
N THR A 70 7.94 19.18 5.24
CA THR A 70 7.04 20.28 4.87
C THR A 70 6.07 19.89 3.74
N ASN A 71 4.94 20.59 3.65
CA ASN A 71 3.97 20.40 2.56
C ASN A 71 4.34 21.27 1.33
N PHE A 72 5.61 21.29 0.95
CA PHE A 72 6.14 22.13 -0.12
C PHE A 72 5.37 21.96 -1.44
N TYR A 73 5.15 20.72 -1.90
CA TYR A 73 4.45 20.46 -3.18
C TYR A 73 3.00 20.96 -3.14
N LEU A 74 2.33 20.79 -2.02
CA LEU A 74 0.96 21.27 -1.83
C LEU A 74 0.90 22.80 -1.77
N TRP A 75 1.84 23.44 -1.07
CA TRP A 75 1.98 24.90 -1.03
C TRP A 75 2.25 25.46 -2.43
N THR A 76 3.14 24.83 -3.19
CA THR A 76 3.45 25.23 -4.57
C THR A 76 2.20 25.16 -5.44
N TYR A 77 1.38 24.14 -5.31
CA TYR A 77 0.10 24.01 -6.01
C TYR A 77 -0.83 25.18 -5.69
N PHE A 78 -1.09 25.46 -4.41
CA PHE A 78 -1.99 26.55 -4.02
C PHE A 78 -1.43 27.95 -4.31
N SER A 79 -0.12 28.09 -4.46
CA SER A 79 0.52 29.36 -4.83
C SER A 79 0.50 29.64 -6.34
N ALA A 80 0.09 28.66 -7.15
CA ALA A 80 -0.06 28.83 -8.59
C ALA A 80 -1.41 29.50 -8.90
N ASN A 81 -1.37 30.62 -9.64
CA ASN A 81 -2.60 31.29 -10.10
C ASN A 81 -3.12 30.61 -11.38
N PRO A 82 -4.37 30.13 -11.42
CA PRO A 82 -4.94 29.48 -12.59
C PRO A 82 -5.02 30.39 -13.84
N ASP A 83 -5.18 31.70 -13.65
CA ASP A 83 -5.41 32.66 -14.73
C ASP A 83 -4.10 33.20 -15.36
N LYS A 84 -2.95 32.99 -14.72
CA LYS A 84 -1.66 33.49 -15.21
C LYS A 84 -0.88 32.39 -15.90
N GLN A 85 -0.52 32.64 -17.18
CA GLN A 85 0.27 31.71 -18.00
C GLN A 85 1.74 32.15 -18.16
N ASN A 86 2.35 32.70 -17.11
CA ASN A 86 3.77 33.04 -17.14
C ASN A 86 4.65 31.82 -16.77
N TRP A 87 5.94 31.86 -17.11
CA TRP A 87 6.90 30.77 -16.89
C TRP A 87 6.95 30.31 -15.42
N TRP A 88 6.97 31.24 -14.47
CA TRP A 88 6.98 30.92 -13.03
C TRP A 88 5.73 30.17 -12.57
N ASN A 89 4.60 30.52 -13.09
CA ASN A 89 3.33 29.89 -12.75
C ASN A 89 3.21 28.50 -13.38
N ASN A 90 3.73 28.32 -14.59
CA ASN A 90 3.83 27.01 -15.23
C ASN A 90 4.79 26.08 -14.46
N LEU A 91 5.91 26.61 -13.96
CA LEU A 91 6.84 25.85 -13.12
C LEU A 91 6.16 25.41 -11.81
N LYS A 92 5.42 26.30 -11.14
CA LYS A 92 4.66 25.97 -9.92
C LYS A 92 3.62 24.86 -10.17
N ARG A 93 2.92 24.88 -11.30
CA ARG A 93 1.96 23.83 -11.68
C ARG A 93 2.63 22.48 -11.94
N ARG A 94 3.84 22.47 -12.48
CA ARG A 94 4.60 21.23 -12.73
C ARG A 94 5.16 20.61 -11.46
N ILE A 95 5.58 21.43 -10.50
CA ILE A 95 6.14 20.99 -9.23
C ILE A 95 5.03 20.70 -8.22
N GLY A 96 3.96 21.50 -8.24
CA GLY A 96 2.85 21.40 -7.29
C GLY A 96 2.07 20.08 -7.44
N GLU A 97 1.66 19.53 -6.32
CA GLU A 97 0.79 18.35 -6.25
C GLU A 97 -0.61 18.77 -5.79
N ALA A 98 -1.64 18.32 -6.51
CA ALA A 98 -3.02 18.62 -6.16
C ALA A 98 -3.38 18.06 -4.76
N PRO A 99 -4.21 18.78 -3.98
CA PRO A 99 -4.58 18.33 -2.65
C PRO A 99 -5.36 17.02 -2.68
N VAL A 100 -4.92 16.07 -1.86
CA VAL A 100 -5.63 14.81 -1.66
C VAL A 100 -6.59 15.00 -0.49
N TYR A 101 -7.88 15.09 -0.79
CA TYR A 101 -8.93 15.18 0.23
C TYR A 101 -9.35 13.79 0.69
N LEU A 102 -9.69 13.67 1.96
CA LEU A 102 -10.21 12.42 2.53
C LEU A 102 -11.46 11.98 1.76
N ASP A 103 -11.44 10.75 1.30
CA ASP A 103 -12.56 10.04 0.70
C ASP A 103 -12.87 8.81 1.57
N THR A 104 -14.01 8.85 2.25
CA THR A 104 -14.44 7.79 3.17
C THR A 104 -14.68 6.47 2.44
N LEU A 105 -15.21 6.52 1.21
CA LEU A 105 -15.42 5.33 0.39
C LEU A 105 -14.09 4.65 0.01
N GLN A 106 -13.07 5.46 -0.34
CA GLN A 106 -11.73 4.91 -0.61
C GLN A 106 -11.08 4.36 0.66
N THR A 107 -11.35 4.95 1.82
CA THR A 107 -10.89 4.47 3.11
C THR A 107 -11.50 3.11 3.45
N GLU A 108 -12.82 2.95 3.29
CA GLU A 108 -13.53 1.68 3.49
C GLU A 108 -13.03 0.59 2.52
N ARG A 109 -12.90 0.94 1.25
CA ARG A 109 -12.34 0.01 0.24
C ARG A 109 -10.90 -0.39 0.57
N SER A 110 -10.11 0.50 1.16
CA SER A 110 -8.75 0.17 1.62
C SER A 110 -8.77 -0.86 2.74
N ALA A 111 -9.65 -0.69 3.74
CA ALA A 111 -9.80 -1.69 4.81
C ALA A 111 -10.23 -3.05 4.25
N SER A 112 -11.18 -3.06 3.31
CA SER A 112 -11.61 -4.29 2.61
C SER A 112 -10.46 -4.94 1.83
N ASN A 113 -9.66 -4.16 1.09
CA ASN A 113 -8.50 -4.67 0.35
C ASN A 113 -7.43 -5.26 1.29
N ILE A 114 -7.21 -4.62 2.44
CA ILE A 114 -6.29 -5.13 3.47
C ILE A 114 -6.76 -6.50 3.97
N LYS A 115 -8.06 -6.64 4.25
CA LYS A 115 -8.61 -7.94 4.65
C LYS A 115 -8.44 -9.00 3.57
N ILE A 116 -8.78 -8.69 2.32
CA ILE A 116 -8.60 -9.61 1.17
C ILE A 116 -7.12 -10.02 1.04
N TYR A 117 -6.20 -9.08 1.23
CA TYR A 117 -4.78 -9.40 1.22
C TYR A 117 -4.41 -10.39 2.34
N MET A 118 -4.88 -10.16 3.57
CA MET A 118 -4.60 -11.08 4.68
C MET A 118 -5.21 -12.46 4.44
N ASP A 119 -6.43 -12.52 3.89
CA ASP A 119 -7.06 -13.78 3.47
C ASP A 119 -6.19 -14.52 2.44
N SER A 120 -5.66 -13.78 1.45
CA SER A 120 -4.78 -14.36 0.42
C SER A 120 -3.46 -14.90 0.96
N ARG A 121 -3.04 -14.40 2.12
CA ARG A 121 -1.87 -14.88 2.86
C ARG A 121 -2.18 -16.01 3.84
N GLY A 122 -3.42 -16.54 3.81
CA GLY A 122 -3.86 -17.65 4.64
C GLY A 122 -4.44 -17.27 6.01
N TYR A 123 -4.73 -16.00 6.26
CA TYR A 123 -5.29 -15.51 7.52
C TYR A 123 -6.78 -15.22 7.38
N PHE A 124 -7.61 -16.24 7.14
CA PHE A 124 -9.05 -16.09 6.84
C PHE A 124 -9.88 -15.54 8.00
N ASN A 125 -9.42 -15.68 9.23
CA ASN A 125 -10.07 -15.11 10.42
C ASN A 125 -9.50 -13.73 10.76
N SER A 126 -8.93 -13.03 9.78
CA SER A 126 -8.40 -11.70 9.96
C SER A 126 -9.50 -10.64 9.96
N GLU A 127 -9.23 -9.54 10.62
CA GLU A 127 -10.08 -8.35 10.61
C GLU A 127 -9.23 -7.13 10.23
N ALA A 128 -9.80 -6.24 9.42
CA ALA A 128 -9.25 -4.93 9.13
C ALA A 128 -10.29 -3.86 9.43
N SER A 129 -9.95 -2.91 10.28
CA SER A 129 -10.79 -1.80 10.65
C SER A 129 -10.08 -0.47 10.41
N TYR A 130 -10.82 0.62 10.35
CA TYR A 130 -10.26 1.94 10.25
C TYR A 130 -10.93 2.91 11.21
N SER A 131 -10.21 3.96 11.57
CA SER A 131 -10.74 5.13 12.26
C SER A 131 -10.23 6.40 11.58
N ILE A 132 -11.04 7.43 11.59
CA ILE A 132 -10.73 8.73 11.01
C ILE A 132 -10.70 9.75 12.11
N ASP A 133 -9.53 10.37 12.33
CA ASP A 133 -9.36 11.47 13.27
C ASP A 133 -9.22 12.77 12.50
N THR A 134 -10.10 13.74 12.78
CA THR A 134 -10.08 15.04 12.12
C THR A 134 -9.64 16.13 13.08
N THR A 135 -8.86 17.09 12.56
CA THR A 135 -8.37 18.23 13.33
C THR A 135 -9.14 19.52 12.97
N SER A 136 -9.14 20.49 13.87
CA SER A 136 -9.70 21.82 13.64
C SER A 136 -9.12 22.55 12.41
N ARG A 137 -7.92 22.12 11.96
CA ARG A 137 -7.25 22.66 10.76
C ARG A 137 -7.69 21.94 9.47
N ARG A 138 -8.86 21.30 9.44
CA ARG A 138 -9.37 20.53 8.30
C ARG A 138 -8.40 19.50 7.74
N ARG A 139 -7.70 18.80 8.62
CA ARG A 139 -6.80 17.70 8.28
C ARG A 139 -7.36 16.42 8.85
N ALA A 140 -7.19 15.32 8.11
CA ALA A 140 -7.61 14.00 8.53
C ALA A 140 -6.41 13.05 8.63
N ILE A 141 -6.42 12.21 9.64
CA ILE A 141 -5.52 11.07 9.81
C ILE A 141 -6.40 9.83 9.76
N VAL A 142 -6.06 8.89 8.89
CA VAL A 142 -6.74 7.60 8.82
C VAL A 142 -5.84 6.56 9.47
N THR A 143 -6.37 5.89 10.48
CA THR A 143 -5.67 4.79 11.16
C THR A 143 -6.30 3.47 10.76
N TYR A 144 -5.55 2.60 10.08
CA TYR A 144 -5.93 1.23 9.78
C TYR A 144 -5.38 0.30 10.86
N ARG A 145 -6.26 -0.51 11.48
CA ARG A 145 -5.89 -1.51 12.48
C ARG A 145 -6.22 -2.88 11.93
N THR A 146 -5.31 -3.83 12.11
CA THR A 146 -5.53 -5.21 11.70
C THR A 146 -5.44 -6.14 12.88
N LYS A 147 -6.27 -7.19 12.85
CA LYS A 147 -6.13 -8.39 13.66
C LYS A 147 -5.85 -9.54 12.70
N GLN A 148 -4.68 -10.15 12.82
CA GLN A 148 -4.21 -11.13 11.85
C GLN A 148 -4.85 -12.50 12.03
N GLY A 149 -5.10 -12.90 13.28
CA GLY A 149 -5.60 -14.23 13.61
C GLY A 149 -4.54 -15.33 13.39
N ARG A 150 -4.99 -16.58 13.45
CA ARG A 150 -4.10 -17.74 13.22
C ARG A 150 -4.06 -18.07 11.72
N PRO A 151 -2.87 -18.40 11.16
CA PRO A 151 -2.75 -18.80 9.78
C PRO A 151 -3.34 -20.20 9.56
N TYR A 152 -4.01 -20.38 8.42
CA TYR A 152 -4.36 -21.71 7.94
C TYR A 152 -3.13 -22.35 7.29
N ARG A 153 -2.92 -23.64 7.56
CA ARG A 153 -1.76 -24.38 7.07
C ARG A 153 -2.21 -25.50 6.14
N ILE A 154 -1.37 -25.84 5.17
CA ILE A 154 -1.60 -26.94 4.25
C ILE A 154 -1.54 -28.25 5.01
N GLY A 155 -2.67 -28.98 5.08
CA GLY A 155 -2.75 -30.27 5.75
C GLY A 155 -2.23 -31.40 4.87
N GLU A 156 -2.75 -31.50 3.65
CA GLU A 156 -2.41 -32.56 2.70
C GLU A 156 -2.43 -32.03 1.26
N ILE A 157 -1.52 -32.52 0.45
CA ILE A 157 -1.45 -32.22 -0.99
C ILE A 157 -1.70 -33.51 -1.75
N ARG A 158 -2.81 -33.53 -2.51
CA ARG A 158 -3.20 -34.67 -3.35
C ARG A 158 -3.21 -34.25 -4.82
N TYR A 159 -2.48 -34.98 -5.62
CA TYR A 159 -2.48 -34.78 -7.07
C TYR A 159 -3.52 -35.70 -7.72
N ARG A 160 -4.38 -35.14 -8.57
CA ARG A 160 -5.34 -35.90 -9.39
C ARG A 160 -5.14 -35.55 -10.84
N PHE A 161 -4.95 -36.55 -11.67
CA PHE A 161 -4.70 -36.38 -13.11
C PHE A 161 -5.86 -36.96 -13.89
N ARG A 162 -6.36 -36.24 -14.89
CA ARG A 162 -7.29 -36.76 -15.90
C ARG A 162 -6.52 -37.49 -17.00
N ASP A 163 -5.37 -36.95 -17.38
CA ASP A 163 -4.47 -37.52 -18.38
C ASP A 163 -3.29 -38.22 -17.66
N ARG A 164 -3.19 -39.56 -17.95
CA ARG A 164 -2.14 -40.38 -17.36
C ARG A 164 -0.73 -40.04 -17.89
N PHE A 165 -0.63 -39.47 -19.08
CA PHE A 165 0.64 -39.09 -19.70
C PHE A 165 1.29 -37.87 -18.98
N LEU A 166 0.47 -37.02 -18.37
CA LEU A 166 0.96 -35.86 -17.60
C LEU A 166 1.46 -36.22 -16.19
N ALA A 167 0.96 -37.32 -15.64
CA ALA A 167 1.26 -37.71 -14.27
C ALA A 167 2.76 -37.86 -13.99
N PRO A 168 3.56 -38.62 -14.78
CA PRO A 168 5.00 -38.77 -14.51
C PRO A 168 5.75 -37.44 -14.57
N ILE A 169 5.42 -36.57 -15.55
CA ILE A 169 6.06 -35.27 -15.73
C ILE A 169 5.84 -34.36 -14.51
N ILE A 170 4.59 -34.31 -14.01
CA ILE A 170 4.25 -33.45 -12.87
C ILE A 170 4.78 -34.03 -11.57
N LEU A 171 4.72 -35.37 -11.40
CA LEU A 171 5.18 -36.02 -10.18
C LEU A 171 6.71 -35.94 -10.00
N GLU A 172 7.48 -36.02 -11.08
CA GLU A 172 8.93 -35.86 -11.06
C GLU A 172 9.32 -34.44 -10.57
N ASP A 173 8.52 -33.43 -10.92
CA ASP A 173 8.73 -32.03 -10.54
C ASP A 173 8.21 -31.69 -9.12
N THR A 174 7.55 -32.58 -8.42
CA THR A 174 7.00 -32.33 -7.07
C THR A 174 8.09 -31.98 -6.04
N ALA A 175 9.32 -32.46 -6.22
CA ALA A 175 10.45 -32.11 -5.37
C ALA A 175 10.77 -30.60 -5.39
N ALA A 176 10.57 -29.95 -6.56
CA ALA A 176 10.73 -28.51 -6.72
C ALA A 176 9.48 -27.69 -6.32
N SER A 177 8.44 -28.35 -5.81
CA SER A 177 7.23 -27.67 -5.37
C SER A 177 7.52 -26.74 -4.19
N LEU A 178 6.96 -25.53 -4.29
CA LEU A 178 6.96 -24.56 -3.17
C LEU A 178 5.90 -24.90 -2.12
N LEU A 179 4.92 -25.72 -2.49
CA LEU A 179 3.85 -26.18 -1.60
C LEU A 179 4.35 -27.34 -0.76
N ARG A 180 4.27 -27.21 0.55
CA ARG A 180 4.64 -28.25 1.50
C ARG A 180 3.59 -28.34 2.61
N THR A 181 3.27 -29.55 3.03
CA THR A 181 2.44 -29.79 4.22
C THR A 181 3.02 -29.06 5.42
N GLY A 182 2.18 -28.41 6.21
CA GLY A 182 2.56 -27.60 7.37
C GLY A 182 2.86 -26.14 7.08
N ASN A 183 3.17 -25.77 5.82
CA ASN A 183 3.34 -24.38 5.44
C ASN A 183 2.01 -23.61 5.48
N VAL A 184 2.09 -22.28 5.66
CA VAL A 184 0.92 -21.40 5.58
C VAL A 184 0.32 -21.46 4.18
N LEU A 185 -1.01 -21.50 4.10
CA LEU A 185 -1.76 -21.51 2.85
C LEU A 185 -1.73 -20.12 2.21
N ASP A 186 -0.67 -19.81 1.48
CA ASP A 186 -0.49 -18.56 0.76
C ASP A 186 -0.88 -18.73 -0.70
N PHE A 187 -1.93 -18.02 -1.15
CA PHE A 187 -2.39 -18.07 -2.55
C PHE A 187 -1.35 -17.58 -3.55
N THR A 188 -0.44 -16.68 -3.14
CA THR A 188 0.67 -16.25 -4.01
C THR A 188 1.61 -17.42 -4.31
N VAL A 189 1.84 -18.29 -3.33
CA VAL A 189 2.65 -19.52 -3.51
C VAL A 189 1.91 -20.53 -4.38
N LEU A 190 0.58 -20.67 -4.20
CA LEU A 190 -0.25 -21.51 -5.06
C LEU A 190 -0.19 -21.07 -6.53
N ASP A 191 -0.34 -19.77 -6.80
CA ASP A 191 -0.30 -19.24 -8.16
C ASP A 191 1.08 -19.37 -8.80
N LYS A 192 2.15 -19.20 -8.03
CA LYS A 192 3.52 -19.49 -8.49
C LYS A 192 3.69 -20.96 -8.85
N GLY A 193 3.15 -21.87 -8.02
CA GLY A 193 3.16 -23.30 -8.29
C GLY A 193 2.42 -23.65 -9.59
N ARG A 194 1.20 -23.11 -9.77
CA ARG A 194 0.42 -23.27 -11.00
C ARG A 194 1.14 -22.77 -12.23
N SER A 195 1.70 -21.55 -12.14
CA SER A 195 2.46 -20.94 -13.24
C SER A 195 3.69 -21.77 -13.60
N ARG A 196 4.39 -22.30 -12.60
CA ARG A 196 5.56 -23.18 -12.80
C ARG A 196 5.18 -24.45 -13.56
N ILE A 197 4.13 -25.16 -13.10
CA ILE A 197 3.64 -26.37 -13.76
C ILE A 197 3.19 -26.07 -15.18
N SER A 198 2.44 -24.97 -15.39
CA SER A 198 1.99 -24.56 -16.73
C SER A 198 3.17 -24.28 -17.66
N THR A 199 4.22 -23.61 -17.19
CA THR A 199 5.41 -23.34 -17.98
C THR A 199 6.18 -24.60 -18.31
N MET A 200 6.34 -25.51 -17.36
CA MET A 200 7.01 -26.79 -17.56
C MET A 200 6.30 -27.65 -18.62
N LEU A 201 4.97 -27.76 -18.54
CA LEU A 201 4.18 -28.52 -19.50
C LEU A 201 4.20 -27.90 -20.90
N ARG A 202 4.16 -26.57 -21.02
CA ARG A 202 4.33 -25.89 -22.32
C ARG A 202 5.71 -26.20 -22.95
N ASN A 203 6.76 -26.18 -22.14
CA ASN A 203 8.11 -26.53 -22.59
C ASN A 203 8.24 -28.01 -23.01
N SER A 204 7.37 -28.87 -22.46
CA SER A 204 7.26 -30.29 -22.85
C SER A 204 6.30 -30.52 -24.01
N GLY A 205 5.82 -29.46 -24.70
CA GLY A 205 4.97 -29.57 -25.89
C GLY A 205 3.44 -29.53 -25.64
N TYR A 206 3.00 -29.37 -24.39
CA TYR A 206 1.58 -29.28 -24.03
C TYR A 206 1.07 -27.83 -24.04
N PHE A 207 0.89 -27.22 -25.20
CA PHE A 207 0.59 -25.80 -25.36
C PHE A 207 -0.80 -25.39 -24.89
N ASN A 208 -1.80 -26.26 -24.94
CA ASN A 208 -3.19 -25.97 -24.57
C ASN A 208 -3.52 -26.38 -23.12
N PHE A 209 -2.51 -26.47 -22.23
CA PHE A 209 -2.73 -26.87 -20.86
C PHE A 209 -3.14 -25.67 -20.01
N THR A 210 -4.20 -25.85 -19.21
CA THR A 210 -4.66 -24.91 -18.18
C THR A 210 -4.89 -25.65 -16.87
N ILE A 211 -4.46 -25.04 -15.75
CA ILE A 211 -4.70 -25.54 -14.39
C ILE A 211 -5.86 -24.76 -13.78
#